data_25fb96cc6c860ff7aa2d98b0ee0d5931
#
_entry.id   25fb96cc6c860ff7aa2d98b0ee0d5931
#
_cell.length_a   1.000
_cell.length_b   1.000
_cell.length_c   1.000
_cell.angle_alpha   90.00
_cell.angle_beta   90.00
_cell.angle_gamma   90.00
#
_symmetry.space_group_name_H-M   'P 1'
#
loop_
_entity.id
_entity.type
_entity.pdbx_description
1 polymer ?
#
loop_
_entity_poly.entity_id
_entity_poly.type
_entity_poly.pdbx_seq_one_letter_code
_entity_poly.pdbx_strand_id
1 'polypeptide(L)'
;MIRFENVHKSFDGVKVLDGVTFEVADGEVVAIVGPSGTGKSVTLKHIAGLLSPDDGIVSVREGARIGYLFQGGALLAWLTVRENVALPLKETTRLPEAEIDSYVEEALKAVGMEDAADRYPAEISGGMAKRAGLARAIVRRADAVLYDEPTSGLDPVTARTIHRLIRKLNRERGLTSLVVTHDLAGACSFADRILMLKDGRVVLAAGPDEFMASEMPEVRELVSASKGEI
;
A
#
# COMPACT_ATOMS: atom_id res chain seq x y z
N MET A 1 -9.98 3.66 -11.36
CA MET A 1 -10.01 2.62 -10.30
C MET A 1 -10.44 3.18 -8.94
N ILE A 2 -9.76 4.18 -8.43
CA ILE A 2 -10.04 4.83 -7.13
C ILE A 2 -10.18 6.33 -7.38
N ARG A 3 -11.14 7.01 -6.70
CA ARG A 3 -11.37 8.44 -6.84
C ARG A 3 -11.69 9.07 -5.49
N PHE A 4 -11.04 10.18 -5.21
CA PHE A 4 -11.29 11.09 -4.11
C PHE A 4 -11.79 12.42 -4.67
N GLU A 5 -12.90 12.92 -4.15
CA GLU A 5 -13.48 14.19 -4.55
C GLU A 5 -13.75 15.03 -3.31
N ASN A 6 -12.96 16.08 -3.12
CA ASN A 6 -13.09 17.05 -2.05
C ASN A 6 -13.27 16.41 -0.66
N VAL A 7 -12.44 15.41 -0.34
CA VAL A 7 -12.59 14.59 0.87
C VAL A 7 -12.06 15.34 2.09
N HIS A 8 -12.91 15.44 3.12
CA HIS A 8 -12.57 16.01 4.42
C HIS A 8 -12.67 14.93 5.51
N LYS A 9 -11.73 14.98 6.48
CA LYS A 9 -11.74 14.14 7.66
C LYS A 9 -11.08 14.83 8.85
N SER A 10 -11.79 14.83 9.97
CA SER A 10 -11.28 15.35 11.25
C SER A 10 -11.36 14.28 12.33
N PHE A 11 -10.48 14.37 13.32
CA PHE A 11 -10.52 13.59 14.55
C PHE A 11 -10.36 14.56 15.72
N ASP A 12 -11.26 14.50 16.68
CA ASP A 12 -11.28 15.37 17.87
C ASP A 12 -11.09 16.87 17.54
N GLY A 13 -11.73 17.31 16.46
CA GLY A 13 -11.68 18.70 15.97
C GLY A 13 -10.41 19.05 15.17
N VAL A 14 -9.45 18.14 15.04
CA VAL A 14 -8.24 18.35 14.23
C VAL A 14 -8.49 17.84 12.82
N LYS A 15 -8.38 18.72 11.81
CA LYS A 15 -8.47 18.35 10.41
C LYS A 15 -7.25 17.53 10.00
N VAL A 16 -7.50 16.36 9.43
CA VAL A 16 -6.48 15.44 8.91
C VAL A 16 -6.50 15.39 7.39
N LEU A 17 -7.69 15.43 6.78
CA LEU A 17 -7.87 15.64 5.34
C LEU A 17 -8.73 16.89 5.15
N ASP A 18 -8.34 17.77 4.23
CA ASP A 18 -8.98 19.07 3.99
C ASP A 18 -9.13 19.32 2.49
N GLY A 19 -10.16 18.73 1.88
CA GLY A 19 -10.47 18.88 0.46
C GLY A 19 -9.56 18.03 -0.46
N VAL A 20 -9.16 16.85 0.00
CA VAL A 20 -8.30 15.94 -0.79
C VAL A 20 -9.01 15.48 -2.05
N THR A 21 -8.40 15.73 -3.20
CA THR A 21 -8.92 15.32 -4.51
C THR A 21 -7.80 14.70 -5.34
N PHE A 22 -8.00 13.45 -5.77
CA PHE A 22 -7.12 12.74 -6.71
C PHE A 22 -7.84 11.51 -7.27
N GLU A 23 -7.27 10.92 -8.30
CA GLU A 23 -7.72 9.64 -8.85
C GLU A 23 -6.54 8.71 -9.08
N VAL A 24 -6.81 7.40 -9.13
CA VAL A 24 -5.85 6.36 -9.48
C VAL A 24 -6.46 5.54 -10.61
N ALA A 25 -5.77 5.44 -11.74
CA ALA A 25 -6.21 4.66 -12.89
C ALA A 25 -6.08 3.14 -12.62
N ASP A 26 -6.75 2.34 -13.44
CA ASP A 26 -6.56 0.88 -13.41
C ASP A 26 -5.12 0.54 -13.82
N GLY A 27 -4.47 -0.32 -13.05
CA GLY A 27 -3.09 -0.76 -13.30
C GLY A 27 -2.02 0.29 -12.99
N GLU A 28 -2.38 1.46 -12.46
CA GLU A 28 -1.42 2.50 -12.07
C GLU A 28 -0.78 2.19 -10.72
N VAL A 29 0.49 2.53 -10.56
CA VAL A 29 1.20 2.53 -9.29
C VAL A 29 1.38 3.97 -8.82
N VAL A 30 0.62 4.38 -7.80
CA VAL A 30 0.72 5.71 -7.20
C VAL A 30 1.37 5.62 -5.83
N ALA A 31 2.38 6.44 -5.58
CA ALA A 31 2.96 6.61 -4.25
C ALA A 31 2.45 7.91 -3.60
N ILE A 32 1.92 7.81 -2.38
CA ILE A 32 1.59 8.98 -1.55
C ILE A 32 2.75 9.21 -0.58
N VAL A 33 3.38 10.36 -0.69
CA VAL A 33 4.50 10.79 0.15
C VAL A 33 4.13 12.03 0.97
N GLY A 34 4.93 12.34 1.97
CA GLY A 34 4.76 13.53 2.82
C GLY A 34 5.17 13.27 4.26
N PRO A 35 5.24 14.32 5.10
CA PRO A 35 5.60 14.22 6.52
C PRO A 35 4.70 13.25 7.30
N SER A 36 5.17 12.80 8.46
CA SER A 36 4.36 11.99 9.38
C SER A 36 3.13 12.77 9.87
N GLY A 37 2.00 12.08 10.04
CA GLY A 37 0.78 12.71 10.54
C GLY A 37 -0.06 13.46 9.50
N THR A 38 0.35 13.54 8.23
CA THR A 38 -0.36 14.30 7.17
C THR A 38 -1.60 13.61 6.60
N GLY A 39 -2.03 12.47 7.15
CA GLY A 39 -3.26 11.79 6.71
C GLY A 39 -3.04 10.66 5.68
N LYS A 40 -1.79 10.28 5.37
CA LYS A 40 -1.50 9.24 4.37
C LYS A 40 -2.19 7.90 4.66
N SER A 41 -2.01 7.33 5.83
CA SER A 41 -2.69 6.07 6.22
C SER A 41 -4.21 6.25 6.39
N VAL A 42 -4.66 7.47 6.74
CA VAL A 42 -6.10 7.82 6.80
C VAL A 42 -6.70 7.72 5.39
N THR A 43 -5.98 8.21 4.36
CA THR A 43 -6.38 8.07 2.95
C THR A 43 -6.57 6.60 2.57
N LEU A 44 -5.62 5.71 2.90
CA LEU A 44 -5.76 4.28 2.62
C LEU A 44 -6.97 3.66 3.34
N LYS A 45 -7.22 4.04 4.59
CA LYS A 45 -8.35 3.52 5.37
C LYS A 45 -9.71 3.89 4.79
N HIS A 46 -9.83 5.07 4.15
CA HIS A 46 -11.05 5.45 3.43
C HIS A 46 -11.28 4.55 2.21
N ILE A 47 -10.23 4.27 1.42
CA ILE A 47 -10.34 3.38 0.25
C ILE A 47 -10.70 1.96 0.67
N ALA A 48 -10.15 1.50 1.78
CA ALA A 48 -10.46 0.18 2.34
C ALA A 48 -11.86 0.07 2.97
N GLY A 49 -12.63 1.18 3.04
CA GLY A 49 -13.93 1.22 3.73
C GLY A 49 -13.84 1.10 5.24
N LEU A 50 -12.65 1.29 5.82
CA LEU A 50 -12.43 1.27 7.28
C LEU A 50 -12.75 2.60 7.95
N LEU A 51 -12.83 3.68 7.17
CA LEU A 51 -13.24 5.02 7.60
C LEU A 51 -14.20 5.61 6.56
N SER A 52 -15.17 6.38 7.04
CA SER A 52 -16.01 7.23 6.21
C SER A 52 -15.51 8.68 6.25
N PRO A 53 -15.54 9.42 5.13
CA PRO A 53 -15.24 10.84 5.12
C PRO A 53 -16.31 11.62 5.91
N ASP A 54 -15.94 12.80 6.43
CA ASP A 54 -16.89 13.72 7.06
C ASP A 54 -17.63 14.53 5.99
N ASP A 55 -16.96 14.78 4.85
CA ASP A 55 -17.53 15.41 3.65
C ASP A 55 -16.73 14.97 2.42
N GLY A 56 -17.31 15.14 1.22
CA GLY A 56 -16.73 14.68 -0.03
C GLY A 56 -17.04 13.21 -0.34
N ILE A 57 -16.46 12.69 -1.42
CA ILE A 57 -16.75 11.35 -1.94
C ILE A 57 -15.46 10.56 -2.11
N VAL A 58 -15.47 9.32 -1.58
CA VAL A 58 -14.46 8.30 -1.90
C VAL A 58 -15.16 7.18 -2.66
N SER A 59 -14.71 6.91 -3.87
CA SER A 59 -15.27 5.84 -4.68
C SER A 59 -14.20 4.90 -5.18
N VAL A 60 -14.54 3.62 -5.22
CA VAL A 60 -13.73 2.53 -5.79
C VAL A 60 -14.58 1.88 -6.86
N ARG A 61 -13.95 1.42 -7.95
CA ARG A 61 -14.63 0.70 -9.03
C ARG A 61 -15.52 -0.39 -8.44
N GLU A 62 -16.78 -0.43 -8.87
CA GLU A 62 -17.76 -1.41 -8.41
C GLU A 62 -17.25 -2.84 -8.61
N GLY A 63 -17.41 -3.69 -7.61
CA GLY A 63 -16.97 -5.07 -7.62
C GLY A 63 -15.46 -5.28 -7.48
N ALA A 64 -14.65 -4.22 -7.39
CA ALA A 64 -13.21 -4.35 -7.24
C ALA A 64 -12.84 -4.93 -5.86
N ARG A 65 -11.93 -5.91 -5.87
CA ARG A 65 -11.40 -6.54 -4.67
C ARG A 65 -10.16 -5.79 -4.22
N ILE A 66 -10.22 -5.21 -3.04
CA ILE A 66 -9.11 -4.44 -2.46
C ILE A 66 -8.35 -5.32 -1.48
N GLY A 67 -7.03 -5.45 -1.71
CA GLY A 67 -6.09 -5.99 -0.73
C GLY A 67 -5.48 -4.88 0.11
N TYR A 68 -5.10 -5.19 1.36
CA TYR A 68 -4.43 -4.23 2.25
C TYR A 68 -3.21 -4.86 2.89
N LEU A 69 -2.04 -4.26 2.67
CA LEU A 69 -0.81 -4.56 3.40
C LEU A 69 -0.62 -3.54 4.50
N PHE A 70 -0.88 -3.94 5.73
CA PHE A 70 -0.69 -3.09 6.93
C PHE A 70 0.79 -2.89 7.25
N GLN A 71 1.11 -1.77 7.88
CA GLN A 71 2.42 -1.52 8.47
C GLN A 71 2.81 -2.70 9.39
N GLY A 72 3.97 -3.30 9.18
CA GLY A 72 4.39 -4.49 9.95
C GLY A 72 3.87 -5.85 9.43
N GLY A 73 3.06 -5.88 8.35
CA GLY A 73 2.46 -7.11 7.80
C GLY A 73 1.20 -7.56 8.54
N ALA A 74 1.02 -7.22 9.82
CA ALA A 74 -0.12 -7.56 10.68
C ALA A 74 -0.52 -9.06 10.62
N LEU A 75 0.46 -9.96 10.65
CA LEU A 75 0.22 -11.39 10.71
C LEU A 75 -0.27 -11.78 12.11
N LEU A 76 -1.21 -12.74 12.17
CA LEU A 76 -1.65 -13.34 13.42
C LEU A 76 -0.57 -14.29 13.91
N ALA A 77 -0.04 -14.04 15.12
CA ALA A 77 1.14 -14.72 15.65
C ALA A 77 0.94 -16.23 15.90
N TRP A 78 -0.30 -16.65 16.12
CA TRP A 78 -0.69 -18.05 16.40
C TRP A 78 -1.05 -18.86 15.16
N LEU A 79 -0.99 -18.25 13.97
CA LEU A 79 -1.20 -18.90 12.69
C LEU A 79 0.12 -18.98 11.93
N THR A 80 0.34 -20.05 11.18
CA THR A 80 1.42 -20.17 10.22
C THR A 80 1.30 -19.12 9.11
N VAL A 81 2.32 -18.95 8.28
CA VAL A 81 2.27 -18.08 7.09
C VAL A 81 1.16 -18.54 6.15
N ARG A 82 1.04 -19.85 5.88
CA ARG A 82 -0.02 -20.45 5.05
C ARG A 82 -1.41 -20.09 5.59
N GLU A 83 -1.64 -20.29 6.87
CA GLU A 83 -2.93 -20.01 7.52
C GLU A 83 -3.26 -18.52 7.52
N ASN A 84 -2.27 -17.64 7.74
CA ASN A 84 -2.43 -16.19 7.61
C ASN A 84 -2.87 -15.79 6.20
N VAL A 85 -2.27 -16.39 5.18
CA VAL A 85 -2.61 -16.11 3.77
C VAL A 85 -3.99 -16.68 3.41
N ALA A 86 -4.36 -17.84 3.95
CA ALA A 86 -5.68 -18.46 3.72
C ALA A 86 -6.83 -17.68 4.36
N LEU A 87 -6.57 -16.95 5.46
CA LEU A 87 -7.60 -16.33 6.31
C LEU A 87 -8.65 -15.51 5.53
N PRO A 88 -8.30 -14.61 4.59
CA PRO A 88 -9.30 -13.84 3.86
C PRO A 88 -10.25 -14.71 3.02
N LEU A 89 -9.78 -15.84 2.50
CA LEU A 89 -10.62 -16.78 1.75
C LEU A 89 -11.56 -17.54 2.68
N LYS A 90 -11.04 -18.06 3.80
CA LYS A 90 -11.81 -18.80 4.80
C LYS A 90 -12.94 -17.95 5.40
N GLU A 91 -12.68 -16.67 5.67
CA GLU A 91 -13.67 -15.76 6.30
C GLU A 91 -14.71 -15.22 5.32
N THR A 92 -14.38 -15.10 4.01
CA THR A 92 -15.25 -14.38 3.08
C THR A 92 -15.80 -15.22 1.94
N THR A 93 -15.45 -16.52 1.88
CA THR A 93 -15.92 -17.43 0.82
C THR A 93 -16.40 -18.75 1.39
N ARG A 94 -17.03 -19.57 0.55
CA ARG A 94 -17.39 -20.97 0.87
C ARG A 94 -16.64 -21.93 -0.05
N LEU A 95 -15.42 -21.57 -0.44
CA LEU A 95 -14.60 -22.42 -1.29
C LEU A 95 -14.19 -23.70 -0.57
N PRO A 96 -14.10 -24.84 -1.29
CA PRO A 96 -13.51 -26.06 -0.73
C PRO A 96 -12.05 -25.83 -0.32
N GLU A 97 -11.58 -26.55 0.71
CA GLU A 97 -10.21 -26.39 1.24
C GLU A 97 -9.15 -26.58 0.14
N ALA A 98 -9.31 -27.54 -0.75
CA ALA A 98 -8.37 -27.77 -1.86
C ALA A 98 -8.25 -26.57 -2.83
N GLU A 99 -9.33 -25.80 -3.02
CA GLU A 99 -9.28 -24.56 -3.81
C GLU A 99 -8.57 -23.46 -3.03
N ILE A 100 -8.86 -23.33 -1.74
CA ILE A 100 -8.17 -22.37 -0.87
C ILE A 100 -6.67 -22.63 -0.89
N ASP A 101 -6.24 -23.88 -0.74
CA ASP A 101 -4.84 -24.28 -0.81
C ASP A 101 -4.18 -23.86 -2.12
N SER A 102 -4.85 -24.07 -3.26
CA SER A 102 -4.35 -23.65 -4.57
C SER A 102 -4.15 -22.13 -4.67
N TYR A 103 -5.10 -21.32 -4.17
CA TYR A 103 -4.96 -19.86 -4.12
C TYR A 103 -3.83 -19.43 -3.20
N VAL A 104 -3.66 -20.08 -2.06
CA VAL A 104 -2.60 -19.80 -1.10
C VAL A 104 -1.23 -20.11 -1.71
N GLU A 105 -1.06 -21.24 -2.35
CA GLU A 105 0.17 -21.62 -3.03
C GLU A 105 0.53 -20.64 -4.15
N GLU A 106 -0.44 -20.24 -4.97
CA GLU A 106 -0.26 -19.22 -6.01
C GLU A 106 0.19 -17.88 -5.39
N ALA A 107 -0.42 -17.46 -4.29
CA ALA A 107 -0.09 -16.21 -3.63
C ALA A 107 1.31 -16.25 -2.97
N LEU A 108 1.65 -17.35 -2.30
CA LEU A 108 2.98 -17.53 -1.69
C LEU A 108 4.08 -17.56 -2.75
N LYS A 109 3.86 -18.26 -3.86
CA LYS A 109 4.77 -18.30 -5.01
C LYS A 109 4.99 -16.92 -5.62
N ALA A 110 3.94 -16.13 -5.75
CA ALA A 110 4.04 -14.77 -6.31
C ALA A 110 4.98 -13.87 -5.50
N VAL A 111 5.11 -14.11 -4.19
CA VAL A 111 5.95 -13.32 -3.28
C VAL A 111 7.24 -14.04 -2.84
N GLY A 112 7.49 -15.27 -3.32
CA GLY A 112 8.67 -16.08 -2.99
C GLY A 112 8.69 -16.50 -1.51
N MET A 113 7.60 -17.08 -1.03
CA MET A 113 7.43 -17.51 0.37
C MET A 113 7.02 -18.98 0.52
N GLU A 114 7.16 -19.78 -0.55
CA GLU A 114 6.78 -21.20 -0.57
C GLU A 114 7.48 -21.99 0.55
N ASP A 115 8.79 -21.81 0.69
CA ASP A 115 9.63 -22.55 1.67
C ASP A 115 9.37 -22.14 3.13
N ALA A 116 8.59 -21.07 3.36
CA ALA A 116 8.27 -20.56 4.68
C ALA A 116 6.77 -20.70 5.01
N ALA A 117 6.02 -21.43 4.18
CA ALA A 117 4.56 -21.55 4.32
C ALA A 117 4.13 -22.04 5.71
N ASP A 118 4.84 -23.01 6.26
CA ASP A 118 4.49 -23.68 7.51
C ASP A 118 5.19 -23.06 8.74
N ARG A 119 5.95 -21.96 8.56
CA ARG A 119 6.57 -21.21 9.67
C ARG A 119 5.57 -20.27 10.34
N TYR A 120 5.79 -20.02 11.61
CA TYR A 120 5.07 -18.99 12.36
C TYR A 120 5.69 -17.61 12.15
N PRO A 121 4.95 -16.50 12.36
CA PRO A 121 5.48 -15.14 12.25
C PRO A 121 6.75 -14.87 13.07
N ALA A 122 6.91 -15.52 14.23
CA ALA A 122 8.09 -15.42 15.08
C ALA A 122 9.35 -16.06 14.48
N GLU A 123 9.20 -16.92 13.48
CA GLU A 123 10.29 -17.69 12.86
C GLU A 123 10.77 -17.09 11.51
N ILE A 124 10.22 -15.96 11.12
CA ILE A 124 10.52 -15.29 9.86
C ILE A 124 11.06 -13.88 10.07
N SER A 125 11.86 -13.39 9.12
CA SER A 125 12.38 -12.01 9.16
C SER A 125 11.29 -10.97 8.90
N GLY A 126 11.55 -9.69 9.26
CA GLY A 126 10.63 -8.59 8.97
C GLY A 126 10.27 -8.45 7.48
N GLY A 127 11.25 -8.63 6.59
CA GLY A 127 11.01 -8.63 5.15
C GLY A 127 10.16 -9.82 4.68
N MET A 128 10.32 -10.99 5.30
CA MET A 128 9.46 -12.15 5.05
C MET A 128 8.04 -11.90 5.56
N ALA A 129 7.87 -11.27 6.73
CA ALA A 129 6.57 -10.91 7.25
C ALA A 129 5.82 -9.92 6.33
N LYS A 130 6.52 -8.94 5.75
CA LYS A 130 5.95 -8.03 4.73
C LYS A 130 5.50 -8.81 3.47
N ARG A 131 6.32 -9.76 2.98
CA ARG A 131 5.97 -10.59 1.83
C ARG A 131 4.77 -11.50 2.12
N ALA A 132 4.71 -12.12 3.30
CA ALA A 132 3.57 -12.92 3.73
C ALA A 132 2.29 -12.07 3.86
N GLY A 133 2.37 -10.87 4.44
CA GLY A 133 1.27 -9.90 4.47
C GLY A 133 0.80 -9.50 3.07
N LEU A 134 1.73 -9.37 2.12
CA LEU A 134 1.39 -9.10 0.72
C LEU A 134 0.72 -10.31 0.04
N ALA A 135 1.20 -11.53 0.28
CA ALA A 135 0.51 -12.75 -0.19
C ALA A 135 -0.93 -12.78 0.30
N ARG A 136 -1.17 -12.47 1.59
CA ARG A 136 -2.52 -12.37 2.16
C ARG A 136 -3.36 -11.29 1.48
N ALA A 137 -2.77 -10.15 1.13
CA ALA A 137 -3.48 -9.07 0.45
C ALA A 137 -3.93 -9.45 -0.98
N ILE A 138 -3.15 -10.28 -1.68
CA ILE A 138 -3.43 -10.66 -3.08
C ILE A 138 -4.15 -12.00 -3.24
N VAL A 139 -4.28 -12.82 -2.19
CA VAL A 139 -4.82 -14.20 -2.26
C VAL A 139 -6.22 -14.28 -2.87
N ARG A 140 -7.04 -13.24 -2.68
CA ARG A 140 -8.39 -13.13 -3.25
C ARG A 140 -8.38 -12.63 -4.70
N ARG A 141 -7.24 -12.68 -5.42
CA ARG A 141 -7.06 -12.06 -6.74
C ARG A 141 -7.49 -10.60 -6.71
N ALA A 142 -6.87 -9.82 -5.84
CA ALA A 142 -7.14 -8.39 -5.68
C ALA A 142 -6.99 -7.65 -7.02
N ASP A 143 -7.86 -6.67 -7.25
CA ASP A 143 -7.78 -5.72 -8.38
C ASP A 143 -6.91 -4.53 -8.03
N ALA A 144 -6.88 -4.16 -6.75
CA ALA A 144 -5.95 -3.17 -6.21
C ALA A 144 -5.38 -3.59 -4.86
N VAL A 145 -4.17 -3.13 -4.56
CA VAL A 145 -3.52 -3.33 -3.26
C VAL A 145 -3.13 -1.98 -2.68
N LEU A 146 -3.48 -1.77 -1.43
CA LEU A 146 -3.12 -0.63 -0.60
C LEU A 146 -1.94 -1.03 0.27
N TYR A 147 -0.84 -0.29 0.20
CA TYR A 147 0.39 -0.56 0.94
C TYR A 147 0.63 0.55 1.95
N ASP A 148 0.57 0.22 3.24
CA ASP A 148 0.84 1.15 4.32
C ASP A 148 2.27 0.94 4.84
N GLU A 149 3.19 1.82 4.45
CA GLU A 149 4.61 1.78 4.81
C GLU A 149 5.26 0.38 4.58
N PRO A 150 5.24 -0.15 3.33
CA PRO A 150 5.64 -1.53 3.06
C PRO A 150 7.10 -1.84 3.38
N THR A 151 7.96 -0.82 3.41
CA THR A 151 9.41 -0.97 3.62
C THR A 151 9.89 -0.43 4.97
N SER A 152 8.98 0.08 5.81
CA SER A 152 9.36 0.59 7.13
C SER A 152 10.06 -0.46 7.99
N GLY A 153 11.19 -0.09 8.63
CA GLY A 153 11.96 -0.98 9.49
C GLY A 153 12.79 -2.04 8.76
N LEU A 154 12.91 -1.97 7.44
CA LEU A 154 13.73 -2.86 6.64
C LEU A 154 15.06 -2.19 6.26
N ASP A 155 16.10 -3.01 6.08
CA ASP A 155 17.35 -2.55 5.49
C ASP A 155 17.15 -2.17 4.00
N PRO A 156 18.05 -1.35 3.41
CA PRO A 156 17.88 -0.86 2.04
C PRO A 156 17.84 -1.95 0.97
N VAL A 157 18.48 -3.11 1.19
CA VAL A 157 18.49 -4.23 0.22
C VAL A 157 17.14 -4.92 0.22
N THR A 158 16.62 -5.22 1.40
CA THR A 158 15.30 -5.82 1.59
C THR A 158 14.19 -4.88 1.12
N ALA A 159 14.29 -3.57 1.39
CA ALA A 159 13.34 -2.56 0.91
C ALA A 159 13.25 -2.57 -0.62
N ARG A 160 14.40 -2.56 -1.33
CA ARG A 160 14.42 -2.67 -2.80
C ARG A 160 13.77 -3.95 -3.32
N THR A 161 13.88 -5.05 -2.58
CA THR A 161 13.20 -6.30 -2.96
C THR A 161 11.67 -6.15 -2.90
N ILE A 162 11.14 -5.47 -1.88
CA ILE A 162 9.72 -5.16 -1.79
C ILE A 162 9.26 -4.22 -2.92
N HIS A 163 10.03 -3.16 -3.24
CA HIS A 163 9.71 -2.26 -4.35
C HIS A 163 9.64 -3.01 -5.70
N ARG A 164 10.62 -3.89 -5.98
CA ARG A 164 10.60 -4.74 -7.18
C ARG A 164 9.39 -5.67 -7.20
N LEU A 165 9.02 -6.22 -6.05
CA LEU A 165 7.86 -7.11 -5.94
C LEU A 165 6.55 -6.37 -6.23
N ILE A 166 6.36 -5.15 -5.69
CA ILE A 166 5.22 -4.29 -6.00
C ILE A 166 5.12 -4.08 -7.52
N ARG A 167 6.23 -3.67 -8.15
CA ARG A 167 6.27 -3.41 -9.59
C ARG A 167 6.06 -4.69 -10.43
N LYS A 168 6.60 -5.83 -9.99
CA LYS A 168 6.40 -7.13 -10.62
C LYS A 168 4.91 -7.52 -10.61
N LEU A 169 4.27 -7.46 -9.45
CA LEU A 169 2.85 -7.80 -9.30
C LEU A 169 1.96 -6.87 -10.13
N ASN A 170 2.27 -5.57 -10.17
CA ASN A 170 1.57 -4.62 -11.03
C ASN A 170 1.66 -5.04 -12.50
N ARG A 171 2.86 -5.32 -13.02
CA ARG A 171 3.06 -5.67 -14.43
C ARG A 171 2.48 -7.03 -14.81
N GLU A 172 2.66 -8.05 -13.97
CA GLU A 172 2.27 -9.42 -14.26
C GLU A 172 0.77 -9.68 -14.06
N ARG A 173 0.14 -8.95 -13.13
CA ARG A 173 -1.26 -9.16 -12.74
C ARG A 173 -2.18 -7.97 -13.05
N GLY A 174 -1.65 -6.88 -13.60
CA GLY A 174 -2.40 -5.65 -13.84
C GLY A 174 -2.91 -4.97 -12.56
N LEU A 175 -2.25 -5.23 -11.41
CA LEU A 175 -2.68 -4.73 -10.12
C LEU A 175 -2.55 -3.20 -10.04
N THR A 176 -3.61 -2.53 -9.66
CA THR A 176 -3.53 -1.13 -9.21
C THR A 176 -2.85 -1.08 -7.84
N SER A 177 -1.90 -0.18 -7.65
CA SER A 177 -1.15 -0.09 -6.39
C SER A 177 -1.17 1.34 -5.84
N LEU A 178 -1.60 1.49 -4.59
CA LEU A 178 -1.47 2.75 -3.87
C LEU A 178 -0.57 2.55 -2.66
N VAL A 179 0.59 3.18 -2.68
CA VAL A 179 1.65 2.98 -1.68
C VAL A 179 1.83 4.24 -0.85
N VAL A 180 1.59 4.16 0.43
CA VAL A 180 1.95 5.22 1.38
C VAL A 180 3.35 4.95 1.90
N THR A 181 4.24 5.94 1.80
CA THR A 181 5.61 5.83 2.28
C THR A 181 6.23 7.20 2.58
N HIS A 182 7.24 7.20 3.45
CA HIS A 182 8.14 8.34 3.65
C HIS A 182 9.44 8.22 2.83
N ASP A 183 9.66 7.08 2.17
CA ASP A 183 10.82 6.83 1.30
C ASP A 183 10.56 7.38 -0.11
N LEU A 184 10.87 8.67 -0.34
CA LEU A 184 10.73 9.32 -1.64
C LEU A 184 11.64 8.69 -2.69
N ALA A 185 12.89 8.37 -2.35
CA ALA A 185 13.84 7.76 -3.28
C ALA A 185 13.36 6.37 -3.74
N GLY A 186 12.85 5.58 -2.81
CA GLY A 186 12.20 4.32 -3.12
C GLY A 186 10.98 4.51 -4.01
N ALA A 187 10.08 5.43 -3.67
CA ALA A 187 8.88 5.74 -4.45
C ALA A 187 9.20 6.08 -5.90
N CYS A 188 10.22 6.93 -6.16
CA CYS A 188 10.69 7.27 -7.50
C CYS A 188 11.14 6.05 -8.32
N SER A 189 11.58 4.97 -7.67
CA SER A 189 12.09 3.78 -8.36
C SER A 189 11.00 2.85 -8.90
N PHE A 190 9.77 2.95 -8.40
CA PHE A 190 8.73 1.99 -8.76
C PHE A 190 7.36 2.62 -9.09
N ALA A 191 7.06 3.84 -8.66
CA ALA A 191 5.77 4.49 -8.94
C ALA A 191 5.69 5.05 -10.36
N ASP A 192 4.48 5.07 -10.92
CA ASP A 192 4.19 5.79 -12.17
C ASP A 192 3.91 7.26 -11.86
N ARG A 193 3.35 7.55 -10.67
CA ARG A 193 3.05 8.90 -10.20
C ARG A 193 3.26 9.01 -8.70
N ILE A 194 3.76 10.17 -8.26
CA ILE A 194 3.97 10.53 -6.86
C ILE A 194 2.99 11.63 -6.51
N LEU A 195 2.29 11.47 -5.39
CA LEU A 195 1.36 12.41 -4.84
C LEU A 195 1.88 12.87 -3.47
N MET A 196 2.15 14.18 -3.33
CA MET A 196 2.54 14.74 -2.05
C MET A 196 1.31 15.17 -1.26
N LEU A 197 1.17 14.62 -0.05
CA LEU A 197 0.17 15.03 0.92
C LEU A 197 0.84 15.83 2.04
N LYS A 198 0.45 17.10 2.23
CA LYS A 198 0.92 17.98 3.31
C LYS A 198 -0.26 18.76 3.86
N ASP A 199 -0.36 18.90 5.17
CA ASP A 199 -1.41 19.65 5.88
C ASP A 199 -2.84 19.27 5.43
N GLY A 200 -3.06 17.96 5.21
CA GLY A 200 -4.33 17.42 4.77
C GLY A 200 -4.71 17.71 3.32
N ARG A 201 -3.81 18.23 2.49
CA ARG A 201 -4.05 18.61 1.10
C ARG A 201 -3.07 17.96 0.13
N VAL A 202 -3.51 17.76 -1.11
CA VAL A 202 -2.61 17.37 -2.20
C VAL A 202 -1.86 18.61 -2.67
N VAL A 203 -0.53 18.61 -2.49
CA VAL A 203 0.35 19.71 -2.91
C VAL A 203 0.76 19.55 -4.38
N LEU A 204 1.14 18.34 -4.76
CA LEU A 204 1.58 17.99 -6.11
C LEU A 204 1.23 16.54 -6.42
N ALA A 205 0.83 16.27 -7.66
CA ALA A 205 0.70 14.92 -8.20
C ALA A 205 1.35 14.90 -9.59
N ALA A 206 2.51 14.24 -9.70
CA ALA A 206 3.36 14.28 -10.89
C ALA A 206 4.11 12.96 -11.10
N GLY A 207 4.64 12.73 -12.30
CA GLY A 207 5.59 11.65 -12.54
C GLY A 207 6.88 11.84 -11.72
N PRO A 208 7.67 10.77 -11.47
CA PRO A 208 8.87 10.85 -10.63
C PRO A 208 9.86 11.95 -11.06
N ASP A 209 10.15 12.06 -12.34
CA ASP A 209 11.12 13.05 -12.85
C ASP A 209 10.61 14.50 -12.67
N GLU A 210 9.34 14.74 -12.98
CA GLU A 210 8.69 16.03 -12.80
C GLU A 210 8.59 16.39 -11.31
N PHE A 211 8.27 15.43 -10.46
CA PHE A 211 8.21 15.61 -9.01
C PHE A 211 9.58 16.03 -8.44
N MET A 212 10.65 15.33 -8.85
CA MET A 212 12.01 15.62 -8.40
C MET A 212 12.56 16.96 -8.94
N ALA A 213 12.06 17.44 -10.08
CA ALA A 213 12.42 18.72 -10.69
C ALA A 213 11.56 19.91 -10.23
N SER A 214 10.56 19.65 -9.37
CA SER A 214 9.62 20.68 -8.92
C SER A 214 10.31 21.80 -8.15
N GLU A 215 9.95 23.05 -8.46
CA GLU A 215 10.43 24.24 -7.75
C GLU A 215 9.53 24.68 -6.59
N MET A 216 8.42 23.97 -6.34
CA MET A 216 7.52 24.24 -5.24
C MET A 216 8.26 24.11 -3.90
N PRO A 217 8.20 25.10 -3.01
CA PRO A 217 8.97 25.10 -1.77
C PRO A 217 8.76 23.84 -0.91
N GLU A 218 7.51 23.40 -0.78
CA GLU A 218 7.13 22.24 0.00
C GLU A 218 7.71 20.94 -0.57
N VAL A 219 7.73 20.81 -1.90
CA VAL A 219 8.29 19.65 -2.59
C VAL A 219 9.80 19.65 -2.49
N ARG A 220 10.44 20.81 -2.68
CA ARG A 220 11.91 20.97 -2.52
C ARG A 220 12.38 20.62 -1.12
N GLU A 221 11.65 21.04 -0.10
CA GLU A 221 11.94 20.66 1.30
C GLU A 221 11.98 19.13 1.46
N LEU A 222 10.97 18.43 0.93
CA LEU A 222 10.90 16.96 0.99
C LEU A 222 12.02 16.30 0.16
N VAL A 223 12.33 16.83 -1.03
CA VAL A 223 13.40 16.32 -1.89
C VAL A 223 14.76 16.51 -1.24
N SER A 224 15.07 17.68 -0.68
CA SER A 224 16.34 17.95 0.01
C SER A 224 16.50 17.06 1.25
N ALA A 225 15.44 16.91 2.04
CA ALA A 225 15.43 15.99 3.19
C ALA A 225 15.72 14.54 2.76
N SER A 226 15.17 14.09 1.63
CA SER A 226 15.38 12.73 1.11
C SER A 226 16.82 12.47 0.64
N LYS A 227 17.55 13.52 0.27
CA LYS A 227 18.97 13.47 -0.17
C LYS A 227 19.97 13.64 0.98
N GLY A 228 19.48 13.96 2.19
CA GLY A 228 20.35 14.27 3.34
C GLY A 228 21.06 15.62 3.21
N GLU A 229 20.49 16.55 2.46
CA GLU A 229 21.03 17.90 2.20
C GLU A 229 20.50 18.94 3.23
N ILE A 230 20.34 18.55 4.52
CA ILE A 230 19.92 19.43 5.61
C ILE A 230 21.11 19.68 6.54
#